data_c7c72f81e31ed5e360f2ed2960acf716
#
_entry.id   c7c72f81e31ed5e360f2ed2960acf716
#
_cell.length_a   1.000
_cell.length_b   1.000
_cell.length_c   1.000
_cell.angle_alpha   90.00
_cell.angle_beta   90.00
_cell.angle_gamma   90.00
#
_symmetry.space_group_name_H-M   'P 1'
#
loop_
_entity.id
_entity.type
_entity.pdbx_description
1 polymer ?
#
loop_
_entity_poly.entity_id
_entity_poly.type
_entity_poly.pdbx_seq_one_letter_code
_entity_poly.pdbx_strand_id
1 'polypeptide(L)'
;MATLGITKRDVARELARRYSTMTHEELDMLESILVPMKYSKNEMVLAEGEVCQNFLWIVKGMLRQFYYKNGKEVTEHMATENSIVMCIESLFNEAPTSLQIIALENTIVFALPKVALEQIAMRSVNIQILYRKILEESLIQSQIKADILRFAPAQDRYSRLVKSQPKMGL
;
A
#
# COMPACT_ATOMS: atom_id res chain seq x y z
N MET A 1 -0.45 19.54 18.78
CA MET A 1 -0.37 18.29 17.97
C MET A 1 0.16 18.67 16.60
N ALA A 2 1.42 18.39 16.34
CA ALA A 2 2.04 18.75 15.06
C ALA A 2 1.40 17.92 13.94
N THR A 3 0.56 18.56 13.14
CA THR A 3 0.18 18.05 11.83
C THR A 3 1.49 17.99 11.04
N LEU A 4 1.97 16.81 10.68
CA LEU A 4 2.98 16.73 9.63
C LEU A 4 2.42 17.55 8.46
N GLY A 5 3.09 18.63 8.09
CA GLY A 5 2.64 19.55 7.03
C GLY A 5 2.74 18.96 5.62
N ILE A 6 2.55 17.65 5.47
CA ILE A 6 2.57 16.95 4.19
C ILE A 6 1.25 17.16 3.49
N THR A 7 1.31 17.80 2.35
CA THR A 7 0.16 18.11 1.51
C THR A 7 -0.11 17.01 0.48
N LYS A 8 -1.31 17.00 -0.11
CA LYS A 8 -1.61 16.14 -1.27
C LYS A 8 -0.61 16.37 -2.41
N ARG A 9 -0.20 17.63 -2.60
CA ARG A 9 0.79 18.01 -3.63
C ARG A 9 2.16 17.37 -3.38
N ASP A 10 2.59 17.31 -2.13
CA ASP A 10 3.87 16.66 -1.79
C ASP A 10 3.81 15.17 -2.09
N VAL A 11 2.70 14.51 -1.78
CA VAL A 11 2.50 13.09 -2.10
C VAL A 11 2.41 12.87 -3.61
N ALA A 12 1.69 13.73 -4.35
CA ALA A 12 1.63 13.62 -5.81
C ALA A 12 3.02 13.74 -6.45
N ARG A 13 3.85 14.68 -5.97
CA ARG A 13 5.24 14.83 -6.42
C ARG A 13 6.09 13.62 -6.09
N GLU A 14 5.95 13.05 -4.90
CA GLU A 14 6.72 11.87 -4.50
C GLU A 14 6.34 10.64 -5.33
N LEU A 15 5.05 10.43 -5.58
CA LEU A 15 4.56 9.38 -6.46
C LEU A 15 5.08 9.56 -7.91
N ALA A 16 5.04 10.81 -8.41
CA ALA A 16 5.60 11.12 -9.72
C ALA A 16 7.10 10.82 -9.77
N ARG A 17 7.88 11.33 -8.81
CA ARG A 17 9.31 11.08 -8.72
C ARG A 17 9.67 9.59 -8.74
N ARG A 18 8.87 8.77 -8.09
CA ARG A 18 9.09 7.33 -7.98
C ARG A 18 8.70 6.56 -9.24
N TYR A 19 7.59 6.92 -9.86
CA TYR A 19 6.95 6.08 -10.86
C TYR A 19 6.95 6.66 -12.28
N SER A 20 6.79 7.99 -12.45
CA SER A 20 6.71 8.60 -13.78
C SER A 20 6.88 10.11 -13.73
N THR A 21 7.64 10.66 -14.68
CA THR A 21 7.73 12.12 -14.86
C THR A 21 6.36 12.68 -15.23
N MET A 22 5.91 13.76 -14.54
CA MET A 22 4.61 14.37 -14.75
C MET A 22 4.70 15.89 -14.97
N THR A 23 3.81 16.40 -15.81
CA THR A 23 3.57 17.83 -15.98
C THR A 23 2.84 18.41 -14.77
N HIS A 24 2.72 19.74 -14.69
CA HIS A 24 1.93 20.40 -13.65
C HIS A 24 0.47 19.99 -13.66
N GLU A 25 -0.14 19.88 -14.85
CA GLU A 25 -1.53 19.47 -15.02
C GLU A 25 -1.75 18.02 -14.56
N GLU A 26 -0.84 17.13 -14.89
CA GLU A 26 -0.89 15.73 -14.45
C GLU A 26 -0.74 15.59 -12.92
N LEU A 27 0.14 16.42 -12.31
CA LEU A 27 0.23 16.50 -10.85
C LEU A 27 -1.05 17.04 -10.21
N ASP A 28 -1.74 18.01 -10.84
CA ASP A 28 -3.04 18.52 -10.38
C ASP A 28 -4.11 17.41 -10.44
N MET A 29 -4.13 16.64 -11.53
CA MET A 29 -5.01 15.47 -11.68
C MET A 29 -4.77 14.44 -10.58
N LEU A 30 -3.50 14.08 -10.33
CA LEU A 30 -3.15 13.10 -9.30
C LEU A 30 -3.50 13.63 -7.89
N GLU A 31 -3.17 14.89 -7.60
CA GLU A 31 -3.51 15.54 -6.33
C GLU A 31 -5.02 15.53 -6.06
N SER A 32 -5.83 15.75 -7.09
CA SER A 32 -7.29 15.85 -6.97
C SER A 32 -7.94 14.57 -6.45
N ILE A 33 -7.37 13.40 -6.73
CA ILE A 33 -7.90 12.09 -6.33
C ILE A 33 -7.35 11.59 -4.99
N LEU A 34 -6.26 12.18 -4.47
CA LEU A 34 -5.65 11.75 -3.21
C LEU A 34 -6.55 12.07 -2.02
N VAL A 35 -6.79 11.07 -1.16
CA VAL A 35 -7.58 11.21 0.05
C VAL A 35 -6.70 10.96 1.28
N PRO A 36 -6.41 11.99 2.11
CA PRO A 36 -5.63 11.80 3.32
C PRO A 36 -6.46 11.05 4.37
N MET A 37 -5.87 10.04 4.99
CA MET A 37 -6.48 9.25 6.07
C MET A 37 -5.48 9.08 7.21
N LYS A 38 -6.00 9.02 8.44
CA LYS A 38 -5.20 8.83 9.66
C LYS A 38 -5.79 7.68 10.45
N TYR A 39 -4.91 6.85 10.96
CA TYR A 39 -5.29 5.71 11.80
C TYR A 39 -4.46 5.73 13.09
N SER A 40 -5.12 5.46 14.19
CA SER A 40 -4.48 5.25 15.49
C SER A 40 -3.84 3.86 15.54
N LYS A 41 -2.92 3.66 16.46
CA LYS A 41 -2.38 2.32 16.71
C LYS A 41 -3.50 1.32 17.01
N ASN A 42 -3.45 0.15 16.36
CA ASN A 42 -4.42 -0.94 16.44
C ASN A 42 -5.79 -0.62 15.80
N GLU A 43 -5.91 0.47 15.06
CA GLU A 43 -7.13 0.78 14.30
C GLU A 43 -7.19 -0.05 13.01
N MET A 44 -8.38 -0.60 12.74
CA MET A 44 -8.63 -1.36 11.52
C MET A 44 -8.76 -0.42 10.33
N VAL A 45 -7.98 -0.69 9.29
CA VAL A 45 -7.97 0.08 8.03
C VAL A 45 -8.88 -0.57 7.00
N LEU A 46 -8.90 -1.91 6.96
CA LEU A 46 -9.79 -2.72 6.14
C LEU A 46 -10.10 -4.01 6.90
N ALA A 47 -11.37 -4.30 7.11
CA ALA A 47 -11.82 -5.51 7.79
C ALA A 47 -12.11 -6.66 6.81
N GLU A 48 -12.07 -7.89 7.32
CA GLU A 48 -12.54 -9.06 6.59
C GLU A 48 -14.01 -8.87 6.16
N GLY A 49 -14.32 -9.24 4.93
CA GLY A 49 -15.65 -9.09 4.35
C GLY A 49 -15.90 -7.72 3.69
N GLU A 50 -15.04 -6.74 3.89
CA GLU A 50 -15.10 -5.47 3.14
C GLU A 50 -14.49 -5.61 1.75
N VAL A 51 -14.83 -4.70 0.85
CA VAL A 51 -14.24 -4.60 -0.48
C VAL A 51 -13.13 -3.55 -0.47
N CYS A 52 -11.92 -3.95 -0.85
CA CYS A 52 -10.81 -3.03 -1.02
C CYS A 52 -11.06 -2.12 -2.24
N GLN A 53 -10.99 -0.82 -2.05
CA GLN A 53 -11.27 0.16 -3.11
C GLN A 53 -10.08 1.07 -3.43
N ASN A 54 -9.03 1.01 -2.62
CA ASN A 54 -7.95 1.98 -2.64
C ASN A 54 -6.57 1.33 -2.68
N PHE A 55 -5.64 2.00 -3.37
CA PHE A 55 -4.22 1.88 -3.11
C PHE A 55 -3.88 2.82 -1.95
N LEU A 56 -3.20 2.33 -0.93
CA LEU A 56 -2.86 3.10 0.28
C LEU A 56 -1.37 3.43 0.28
N TRP A 57 -1.02 4.67 -0.01
CA TRP A 57 0.35 5.18 0.10
C TRP A 57 0.64 5.56 1.55
N ILE A 58 1.62 4.90 2.19
CA ILE A 58 2.00 5.18 3.56
C ILE A 58 3.00 6.34 3.58
N VAL A 59 2.60 7.44 4.21
CA VAL A 59 3.46 8.61 4.44
C VAL A 59 4.23 8.50 5.75
N LYS A 60 3.56 7.97 6.78
CA LYS A 60 4.12 7.76 8.11
C LYS A 60 3.45 6.56 8.77
N GLY A 61 4.23 5.75 9.47
CA GLY A 61 3.74 4.65 10.26
C GLY A 61 3.89 3.30 9.58
N MET A 62 3.10 2.32 10.03
CA MET A 62 3.20 0.94 9.61
C MET A 62 1.82 0.29 9.51
N LEU A 63 1.57 -0.39 8.42
CA LEU A 63 0.39 -1.24 8.20
C LEU A 63 0.78 -2.71 8.16
N ARG A 64 -0.08 -3.56 8.72
CA ARG A 64 0.02 -5.02 8.67
C ARG A 64 -1.18 -5.59 7.94
N GLN A 65 -0.94 -6.44 6.94
CA GLN A 65 -1.95 -7.31 6.35
C GLN A 65 -1.88 -8.68 6.99
N PHE A 66 -3.03 -9.24 7.35
CA PHE A 66 -3.12 -10.55 7.99
C PHE A 66 -4.47 -11.22 7.68
N TYR A 67 -4.54 -12.51 7.94
CA TYR A 67 -5.76 -13.31 7.84
C TYR A 67 -5.79 -14.36 8.96
N TYR A 68 -6.95 -14.95 9.18
CA TYR A 68 -7.09 -16.07 10.11
C TYR A 68 -7.01 -17.40 9.40
N LYS A 69 -6.17 -18.31 9.91
CA LYS A 69 -6.08 -19.70 9.47
C LYS A 69 -6.14 -20.62 10.68
N ASN A 70 -7.17 -21.46 10.75
CA ASN A 70 -7.41 -22.37 11.87
C ASN A 70 -7.45 -21.64 13.23
N GLY A 71 -8.10 -20.49 13.29
CA GLY A 71 -8.23 -19.67 14.50
C GLY A 71 -6.96 -18.89 14.90
N LYS A 72 -5.91 -18.92 14.09
CA LYS A 72 -4.65 -18.18 14.34
C LYS A 72 -4.44 -17.08 13.31
N GLU A 73 -3.95 -15.94 13.77
CA GLU A 73 -3.54 -14.85 12.88
C GLU A 73 -2.27 -15.22 12.11
N VAL A 74 -2.31 -15.03 10.81
CA VAL A 74 -1.17 -15.21 9.93
C VAL A 74 -0.87 -13.87 9.26
N THR A 75 0.32 -13.33 9.50
CA THR A 75 0.77 -12.11 8.84
C THR A 75 1.15 -12.41 7.39
N GLU A 76 0.48 -11.75 6.47
CA GLU A 76 0.74 -11.83 5.03
C GLU A 76 1.81 -10.81 4.61
N HIS A 77 1.68 -9.57 5.09
CA HIS A 77 2.56 -8.47 4.71
C HIS A 77 2.65 -7.41 5.80
N MET A 78 3.80 -6.77 5.88
CA MET A 78 4.02 -5.55 6.66
C MET A 78 4.62 -4.49 5.75
N ALA A 79 4.12 -3.27 5.86
CA ALA A 79 4.54 -2.15 5.03
C ALA A 79 4.76 -0.90 5.88
N THR A 80 5.80 -0.17 5.56
CA THR A 80 6.21 1.08 6.21
C THR A 80 6.14 2.25 5.23
N GLU A 81 6.65 3.40 5.63
CA GLU A 81 6.68 4.62 4.83
C GLU A 81 7.20 4.37 3.41
N ASN A 82 6.67 5.12 2.47
CA ASN A 82 6.99 5.04 1.03
C ASN A 82 6.62 3.70 0.38
N SER A 83 5.66 2.97 0.94
CA SER A 83 5.10 1.75 0.37
C SER A 83 3.63 1.95 0.00
N ILE A 84 3.16 1.15 -0.96
CA ILE A 84 1.74 1.05 -1.30
C ILE A 84 1.20 -0.28 -0.77
N VAL A 85 0.05 -0.23 -0.11
CA VAL A 85 -0.67 -1.40 0.42
C VAL A 85 -2.04 -1.48 -0.23
N MET A 86 -2.43 -2.70 -0.60
CA MET A 86 -3.77 -3.01 -1.13
C MET A 86 -4.06 -4.50 -0.96
N CYS A 87 -5.32 -4.87 -0.95
CA CYS A 87 -5.75 -6.25 -1.11
C CYS A 87 -6.08 -6.49 -2.59
N ILE A 88 -5.09 -6.94 -3.37
CA ILE A 88 -5.13 -7.00 -4.84
C ILE A 88 -6.36 -7.75 -5.34
N GLU A 89 -6.61 -8.96 -4.83
CA GLU A 89 -7.73 -9.78 -5.28
C GLU A 89 -9.06 -9.06 -5.08
N SER A 90 -9.29 -8.50 -3.88
CA SER A 90 -10.50 -7.75 -3.58
C SER A 90 -10.62 -6.48 -4.42
N LEU A 91 -9.50 -5.75 -4.60
CA LEU A 91 -9.46 -4.48 -5.34
C LEU A 91 -9.85 -4.66 -6.82
N PHE A 92 -9.39 -5.74 -7.47
CA PHE A 92 -9.63 -5.96 -8.90
C PHE A 92 -10.84 -6.80 -9.20
N ASN A 93 -11.19 -7.75 -8.34
CA ASN A 93 -12.41 -8.56 -8.49
C ASN A 93 -13.65 -7.87 -7.91
N GLU A 94 -13.48 -6.73 -7.20
CA GLU A 94 -14.56 -6.01 -6.52
C GLU A 94 -15.37 -6.91 -5.58
N ALA A 95 -14.64 -7.82 -4.92
CA ALA A 95 -15.20 -8.85 -4.05
C ALA A 95 -14.72 -8.67 -2.60
N PRO A 96 -15.49 -9.14 -1.60
CA PRO A 96 -15.08 -9.11 -0.21
C PRO A 96 -13.72 -9.76 0.03
N THR A 97 -12.87 -9.11 0.85
CA THR A 97 -11.54 -9.62 1.18
C THR A 97 -11.56 -10.58 2.36
N SER A 98 -10.69 -11.60 2.32
CA SER A 98 -10.32 -12.40 3.50
C SER A 98 -9.12 -11.80 4.26
N LEU A 99 -8.38 -10.88 3.64
CA LEU A 99 -7.28 -10.16 4.27
C LEU A 99 -7.81 -8.95 5.05
N GLN A 100 -7.19 -8.70 6.18
CA GLN A 100 -7.43 -7.53 7.00
C GLN A 100 -6.21 -6.63 6.98
N ILE A 101 -6.40 -5.32 7.13
CA ILE A 101 -5.32 -4.34 7.26
C ILE A 101 -5.51 -3.59 8.58
N ILE A 102 -4.47 -3.59 9.42
CA ILE A 102 -4.46 -2.90 10.70
C ILE A 102 -3.24 -1.98 10.80
N ALA A 103 -3.41 -0.84 11.47
CA ALA A 103 -2.31 0.06 11.79
C ALA A 103 -1.55 -0.43 13.03
N LEU A 104 -0.24 -0.65 12.92
CA LEU A 104 0.59 -1.10 14.04
C LEU A 104 1.09 0.05 14.92
N GLU A 105 1.02 1.25 14.41
CA GLU A 105 1.32 2.52 15.09
C GLU A 105 0.43 3.64 14.54
N ASN A 106 0.53 4.86 15.07
CA ASN A 106 -0.18 6.00 14.49
C ASN A 106 0.29 6.23 13.05
N THR A 107 -0.59 6.01 12.11
CA THR A 107 -0.29 5.91 10.69
C THR A 107 -1.02 6.97 9.88
N ILE A 108 -0.33 7.58 8.93
CA ILE A 108 -0.89 8.51 7.95
C ILE A 108 -0.71 7.91 6.58
N VAL A 109 -1.82 7.77 5.86
CA VAL A 109 -1.82 7.31 4.47
C VAL A 109 -2.53 8.31 3.57
N PHE A 110 -2.21 8.24 2.29
CA PHE A 110 -3.02 8.85 1.24
C PHE A 110 -3.60 7.73 0.38
N ALA A 111 -4.92 7.65 0.37
CA ALA A 111 -5.62 6.69 -0.48
C ALA A 111 -5.71 7.23 -1.91
N LEU A 112 -5.43 6.36 -2.88
CA LEU A 112 -5.72 6.56 -4.30
C LEU A 112 -6.87 5.61 -4.65
N PRO A 113 -8.12 6.12 -4.78
CA PRO A 113 -9.24 5.29 -5.18
C PRO A 113 -9.01 4.69 -6.58
N LYS A 114 -9.15 3.37 -6.73
CA LYS A 114 -8.89 2.65 -7.99
C LYS A 114 -9.64 3.28 -9.16
N VAL A 115 -10.96 3.49 -9.01
CA VAL A 115 -11.80 4.04 -10.07
C VAL A 115 -11.35 5.43 -10.49
N ALA A 116 -11.03 6.31 -9.54
CA ALA A 116 -10.55 7.65 -9.84
C ALA A 116 -9.17 7.63 -10.51
N LEU A 117 -8.27 6.75 -10.07
CA LEU A 117 -6.94 6.60 -10.68
C LEU A 117 -7.06 6.09 -12.12
N GLU A 118 -7.93 5.11 -12.39
CA GLU A 118 -8.21 4.60 -13.74
C GLU A 118 -8.77 5.68 -14.64
N GLN A 119 -9.69 6.51 -14.15
CA GLN A 119 -10.28 7.62 -14.92
C GLN A 119 -9.24 8.65 -15.36
N ILE A 120 -8.33 9.06 -14.46
CA ILE A 120 -7.26 10.00 -14.83
C ILE A 120 -6.17 9.34 -15.67
N ALA A 121 -5.91 8.04 -15.49
CA ALA A 121 -4.97 7.29 -16.31
C ALA A 121 -5.41 7.18 -17.78
N MET A 122 -6.72 7.15 -18.06
CA MET A 122 -7.23 7.21 -19.44
C MET A 122 -6.93 8.55 -20.14
N ARG A 123 -6.60 9.59 -19.40
CA ARG A 123 -6.36 10.95 -19.90
C ARG A 123 -4.88 11.32 -20.00
N SER A 124 -3.98 10.50 -19.44
CA SER A 124 -2.56 10.78 -19.38
C SER A 124 -1.73 9.50 -19.47
N VAL A 125 -0.83 9.47 -20.45
CA VAL A 125 0.14 8.37 -20.61
C VAL A 125 1.08 8.27 -19.40
N ASN A 126 1.48 9.39 -18.81
CA ASN A 126 2.37 9.40 -17.65
C ASN A 126 1.68 8.83 -16.40
N ILE A 127 0.37 9.10 -16.21
CA ILE A 127 -0.41 8.50 -15.13
C ILE A 127 -0.67 7.01 -15.40
N GLN A 128 -0.87 6.59 -16.65
CA GLN A 128 -0.89 5.17 -17.01
C GLN A 128 0.43 4.47 -16.66
N ILE A 129 1.57 5.11 -16.93
CA ILE A 129 2.88 4.57 -16.55
C ILE A 129 3.00 4.43 -15.04
N LEU A 130 2.57 5.43 -14.25
CA LEU A 130 2.53 5.35 -12.79
C LEU A 130 1.67 4.15 -12.35
N TYR A 131 0.44 4.05 -12.85
CA TYR A 131 -0.49 2.97 -12.51
C TYR A 131 0.10 1.60 -12.83
N ARG A 132 0.63 1.42 -14.03
CA ARG A 132 1.30 0.18 -14.47
C ARG A 132 2.49 -0.17 -13.56
N LYS A 133 3.34 0.80 -13.22
CA LYS A 133 4.52 0.56 -12.37
C LYS A 133 4.14 0.17 -10.93
N ILE A 134 3.06 0.72 -10.39
CA ILE A 134 2.52 0.27 -9.10
C ILE A 134 2.14 -1.21 -9.16
N LEU A 135 1.48 -1.64 -10.24
CA LEU A 135 1.08 -3.04 -10.42
C LEU A 135 2.29 -3.95 -10.68
N GLU A 136 3.25 -3.51 -11.50
CA GLU A 136 4.50 -4.25 -11.74
C GLU A 136 5.25 -4.47 -10.42
N GLU A 137 5.40 -3.45 -9.58
CA GLU A 137 6.05 -3.55 -8.27
C GLU A 137 5.32 -4.56 -7.36
N SER A 138 3.98 -4.49 -7.31
CA SER A 138 3.16 -5.44 -6.56
C SER A 138 3.34 -6.88 -7.04
N LEU A 139 3.35 -7.09 -8.36
CA LEU A 139 3.56 -8.41 -8.95
C LEU A 139 4.95 -8.97 -8.62
N ILE A 140 5.98 -8.16 -8.74
CA ILE A 140 7.36 -8.53 -8.41
C ILE A 140 7.45 -8.91 -6.92
N GLN A 141 6.88 -8.10 -6.02
CA GLN A 141 6.90 -8.40 -4.59
C GLN A 141 6.13 -9.70 -4.26
N SER A 142 5.01 -9.95 -4.92
CA SER A 142 4.25 -11.20 -4.76
C SER A 142 5.05 -12.40 -5.23
N GLN A 143 5.77 -12.28 -6.35
CA GLN A 143 6.64 -13.35 -6.88
C GLN A 143 7.81 -13.63 -5.93
N ILE A 144 8.47 -12.58 -5.43
CA ILE A 144 9.57 -12.73 -4.46
C ILE A 144 9.08 -13.45 -3.19
N LYS A 145 7.91 -13.09 -2.68
CA LYS A 145 7.31 -13.78 -1.52
C LYS A 145 7.03 -15.24 -1.81
N ALA A 146 6.46 -15.56 -2.96
CA ALA A 146 6.18 -16.93 -3.37
C ALA A 146 7.47 -17.76 -3.44
N ASP A 147 8.54 -17.19 -4.00
CA ASP A 147 9.85 -17.86 -4.09
C ASP A 147 10.48 -18.09 -2.71
N ILE A 148 10.40 -17.10 -1.81
CA ILE A 148 10.87 -17.24 -0.43
C ILE A 148 10.10 -18.35 0.30
N LEU A 149 8.79 -18.46 0.10
CA LEU A 149 7.97 -19.52 0.71
C LEU A 149 8.31 -20.91 0.16
N ARG A 150 8.66 -21.00 -1.13
CA ARG A 150 9.00 -22.26 -1.80
C ARG A 150 10.41 -22.76 -1.48
N PHE A 151 11.39 -21.86 -1.42
CA PHE A 151 12.80 -22.21 -1.47
C PHE A 151 13.59 -21.87 -0.19
N ALA A 152 13.10 -20.98 0.67
CA ALA A 152 13.83 -20.56 1.87
C ALA A 152 13.43 -21.38 3.10
N PRO A 153 14.40 -21.92 3.90
CA PRO A 153 14.15 -22.47 5.23
C PRO A 153 13.47 -21.44 6.15
N ALA A 154 12.71 -21.93 7.13
CA ALA A 154 11.96 -21.07 8.06
C ALA A 154 12.85 -20.03 8.79
N GLN A 155 14.08 -20.42 9.13
CA GLN A 155 15.06 -19.58 9.81
C GLN A 155 15.55 -18.42 8.92
N ASP A 156 15.76 -18.68 7.63
CA ASP A 156 16.16 -17.68 6.65
C ASP A 156 15.02 -16.69 6.37
N ARG A 157 13.77 -17.16 6.37
CA ARG A 157 12.58 -16.31 6.21
C ARG A 157 12.48 -15.28 7.36
N TYR A 158 12.69 -15.74 8.60
CA TYR A 158 12.70 -14.86 9.78
C TYR A 158 13.82 -13.82 9.70
N SER A 159 15.05 -14.25 9.37
CA SER A 159 16.21 -13.37 9.23
C SER A 159 16.02 -12.29 8.16
N ARG A 160 15.37 -12.63 7.03
CA ARG A 160 15.06 -11.67 5.97
C ARG A 160 13.98 -10.67 6.40
N LEU A 161 12.96 -11.12 7.12
CA LEU A 161 11.92 -10.26 7.66
C LEU A 161 12.51 -9.18 8.59
N VAL A 162 13.34 -9.59 9.54
CA VAL A 162 14.01 -8.66 10.48
C VAL A 162 14.91 -7.67 9.75
N LYS A 163 15.64 -8.11 8.72
CA LYS A 163 16.52 -7.24 7.92
C LYS A 163 15.74 -6.26 7.04
N SER A 164 14.61 -6.65 6.48
CA SER A 164 13.79 -5.80 5.60
C SER A 164 12.95 -4.77 6.36
N GLN A 165 12.75 -4.98 7.66
CA GLN A 165 11.93 -4.15 8.53
C GLN A 165 12.69 -3.80 9.83
N PRO A 166 13.71 -2.91 9.79
CA PRO A 166 14.52 -2.58 10.96
C PRO A 166 13.72 -2.05 12.16
N LYS A 167 12.54 -1.46 11.91
CA LYS A 167 11.61 -0.99 12.95
C LYS A 167 10.94 -2.12 13.74
N MET A 168 11.03 -3.37 13.29
CA MET A 168 10.52 -4.55 14.00
C MET A 168 11.55 -5.22 14.90
N GLY A 169 12.75 -4.66 15.02
CA GLY A 169 13.76 -5.13 15.96
C GLY A 169 13.24 -5.08 17.38
N LEU A 170 13.01 -6.24 17.96
CA LEU A 170 12.83 -6.48 19.39
C LEU A 170 14.08 -6.10 20.17
#